data_a1d10cc4f94bee0b51d92a091d8cc98b
#
_entry.id   a1d10cc4f94bee0b51d92a091d8cc98b
#
_cell.length_a   1.000
_cell.length_b   1.000
_cell.length_c   1.000
_cell.angle_alpha   90.00
_cell.angle_beta   90.00
_cell.angle_gamma   90.00
#
_symmetry.space_group_name_H-M   'P 1'
#
loop_
_entity.id
_entity.type
_entity.pdbx_description
1 polymer ?
#
loop_
_entity_poly.entity_id
_entity_poly.type
_entity_poly.pdbx_seq_one_letter_code
_entity_poly.pdbx_strand_id
1 'polypeptide(L)'
;MADLVLNLQSLVDSDRFLAAVNMHALDDMLDARDADPFDREWVRVHELVTQRQIGASSAVDALRESAFKRAFAITRSPDVCGYISDDFGLIADAARAGVSDAWLAALAASYAAGVLPHGELPGDSRSVSEIVSEFRP
;
A
#
# COMPACT_ATOMS: atom_id res chain seq x y z
N MET A 1 -0.16 -16.56 -2.80
CA MET A 1 -1.07 -15.59 -2.13
C MET A 1 -0.70 -15.39 -0.66
N ALA A 2 -0.63 -16.46 0.12
CA ALA A 2 -0.22 -16.38 1.52
C ALA A 2 1.18 -15.75 1.66
N ASP A 3 2.09 -16.06 0.75
CA ASP A 3 3.45 -15.49 0.75
C ASP A 3 3.45 -13.98 0.54
N LEU A 4 2.54 -13.46 -0.28
CA LEU A 4 2.43 -12.02 -0.51
C LEU A 4 2.04 -11.30 0.77
N VAL A 5 1.02 -11.79 1.47
CA VAL A 5 0.58 -11.19 2.74
C VAL A 5 1.69 -11.24 3.78
N LEU A 6 2.41 -12.36 3.87
CA LEU A 6 3.55 -12.49 4.79
C LEU A 6 4.68 -11.53 4.43
N ASN A 7 4.97 -11.35 3.14
CA ASN A 7 5.98 -10.40 2.69
C ASN A 7 5.58 -8.96 2.99
N LEU A 8 4.31 -8.61 2.77
CA LEU A 8 3.79 -7.29 3.12
C LEU A 8 3.87 -7.06 4.64
N GLN A 9 3.55 -8.06 5.45
CA GLN A 9 3.69 -7.96 6.90
C GLN A 9 5.15 -7.75 7.31
N SER A 10 6.08 -8.47 6.68
CA SER A 10 7.51 -8.29 6.93
C SER A 10 7.99 -6.89 6.56
N LEU A 11 7.46 -6.31 5.46
CA LEU A 11 7.75 -4.93 5.09
C LEU A 11 7.27 -3.97 6.19
N VAL A 12 6.04 -4.14 6.67
CA VAL A 12 5.48 -3.31 7.76
C VAL A 12 6.36 -3.39 9.02
N ASP A 13 6.86 -4.58 9.33
CA ASP A 13 7.67 -4.82 10.53
C ASP A 13 9.14 -4.42 10.36
N SER A 14 9.56 -4.10 9.13
CA SER A 14 10.97 -3.80 8.83
C SER A 14 11.34 -2.35 9.19
N ASP A 15 12.63 -2.11 9.31
CA ASP A 15 13.17 -0.76 9.52
C ASP A 15 12.97 0.13 8.28
N ARG A 16 12.67 -0.47 7.13
CA ARG A 16 12.43 0.27 5.89
C ARG A 16 11.07 0.96 5.85
N PHE A 17 10.10 0.43 6.57
CA PHE A 17 8.73 0.95 6.53
C PHE A 17 8.70 2.43 6.93
N LEU A 18 8.31 3.29 5.99
CA LEU A 18 8.21 4.75 6.15
C LEU A 18 9.56 5.42 6.52
N ALA A 19 10.68 4.75 6.30
CA ALA A 19 11.99 5.23 6.73
C ALA A 19 12.42 6.54 6.05
N ALA A 20 11.97 6.78 4.83
CA ALA A 20 12.32 7.96 4.03
C ALA A 20 11.25 9.05 4.03
N VAL A 21 10.18 8.89 4.82
CA VAL A 21 9.07 9.85 4.84
C VAL A 21 9.49 11.15 5.52
N ASN A 22 9.24 12.28 4.85
CA ASN A 22 9.46 13.60 5.43
C ASN A 22 8.25 13.96 6.30
N MET A 23 8.44 13.91 7.62
CA MET A 23 7.37 14.16 8.59
C MET A 23 6.82 15.59 8.52
N HIS A 24 7.60 16.54 8.02
CA HIS A 24 7.18 17.94 7.87
C HIS A 24 6.32 18.18 6.64
N ALA A 25 6.24 17.21 5.71
CA ALA A 25 5.49 17.31 4.47
C ALA A 25 4.23 16.43 4.45
N LEU A 26 3.80 15.86 5.58
CA LEU A 26 2.66 14.93 5.62
C LEU A 26 1.38 15.55 5.08
N ASP A 27 1.07 16.79 5.45
CA ASP A 27 -0.16 17.45 4.98
C ASP A 27 -0.14 17.67 3.46
N ASP A 28 1.00 18.05 2.91
CA ASP A 28 1.16 18.21 1.45
C ASP A 28 1.00 16.87 0.72
N MET A 29 1.53 15.79 1.29
CA MET A 29 1.37 14.45 0.72
C MET A 29 -0.09 14.00 0.75
N LEU A 30 -0.82 14.27 1.84
CA LEU A 30 -2.24 13.95 1.93
C LEU A 30 -3.05 14.71 0.90
N ASP A 31 -2.76 16.00 0.71
CA ASP A 31 -3.44 16.82 -0.31
C ASP A 31 -3.18 16.26 -1.71
N ALA A 32 -1.96 15.82 -1.99
CA ALA A 32 -1.61 15.23 -3.28
C ALA A 32 -2.27 13.86 -3.50
N ARG A 33 -2.59 13.13 -2.42
CA ARG A 33 -3.34 11.87 -2.52
C ARG A 33 -4.81 12.11 -2.82
N ASP A 34 -5.38 13.18 -2.29
CA ASP A 34 -6.79 13.50 -2.49
C ASP A 34 -7.06 14.16 -3.84
N ALA A 35 -6.03 14.43 -4.62
CA ALA A 35 -6.11 15.06 -5.92
C ALA A 35 -5.74 14.07 -7.04
N ASP A 36 -6.18 14.38 -8.27
CA ASP A 36 -5.76 13.64 -9.45
C ASP A 36 -4.27 13.95 -9.74
N PRO A 37 -3.51 13.01 -10.27
CA PRO A 37 -3.95 11.70 -10.76
C PRO A 37 -4.04 10.59 -9.71
N PHE A 38 -3.52 10.79 -8.48
CA PHE A 38 -3.43 9.73 -7.48
C PHE A 38 -4.81 9.17 -7.11
N ASP A 39 -5.75 10.04 -6.76
CA ASP A 39 -7.09 9.62 -6.35
C ASP A 39 -7.79 8.85 -7.48
N ARG A 40 -7.72 9.34 -8.71
CA ARG A 40 -8.33 8.68 -9.86
C ARG A 40 -7.77 7.28 -10.09
N GLU A 41 -6.45 7.11 -9.98
CA GLU A 41 -5.80 5.82 -10.19
C GLU A 41 -6.15 4.84 -9.07
N TRP A 42 -6.19 5.33 -7.83
CA TRP A 42 -6.56 4.52 -6.67
C TRP A 42 -7.98 3.96 -6.83
N VAL A 43 -8.92 4.83 -7.19
CA VAL A 43 -10.32 4.45 -7.40
C VAL A 43 -10.44 3.46 -8.56
N ARG A 44 -9.71 3.69 -9.65
CA ARG A 44 -9.71 2.79 -10.81
C ARG A 44 -9.31 1.37 -10.42
N VAL A 45 -8.21 1.22 -9.68
CA VAL A 45 -7.75 -0.11 -9.24
C VAL A 45 -8.74 -0.73 -8.24
N HIS A 46 -9.24 0.07 -7.30
CA HIS A 46 -10.23 -0.39 -6.33
C HIS A 46 -11.48 -0.94 -7.01
N GLU A 47 -11.96 -0.29 -8.06
CA GLU A 47 -13.10 -0.77 -8.84
C GLU A 47 -12.80 -2.10 -9.53
N LEU A 48 -11.60 -2.27 -10.11
CA LEU A 48 -11.19 -3.53 -10.73
C LEU A 48 -11.22 -4.67 -9.71
N VAL A 49 -10.75 -4.44 -8.51
CA VAL A 49 -10.76 -5.44 -7.43
C VAL A 49 -12.19 -5.74 -6.99
N THR A 50 -13.00 -4.71 -6.78
CA THR A 50 -14.40 -4.85 -6.32
C THR A 50 -15.23 -5.69 -7.29
N GLN A 51 -15.00 -5.54 -8.60
CA GLN A 51 -15.71 -6.30 -9.63
C GLN A 51 -15.46 -7.81 -9.54
N ARG A 52 -14.38 -8.23 -8.88
CA ARG A 52 -14.04 -9.65 -8.74
C ARG A 52 -14.81 -10.34 -7.60
N GLN A 53 -15.48 -9.59 -6.73
CA GLN A 53 -16.33 -10.11 -5.65
C GLN A 53 -15.62 -11.15 -4.77
N ILE A 54 -14.42 -10.81 -4.31
CA ILE A 54 -13.55 -11.76 -3.59
C ILE A 54 -13.92 -12.01 -2.13
N GLY A 55 -14.81 -11.22 -1.55
CA GLY A 55 -15.20 -11.34 -0.16
C GLY A 55 -14.11 -10.91 0.83
N ALA A 56 -14.44 -10.97 2.12
CA ALA A 56 -13.54 -10.55 3.20
C ALA A 56 -12.45 -11.60 3.48
N SER A 57 -11.33 -11.14 4.04
CA SER A 57 -10.22 -12.01 4.46
C SER A 57 -9.71 -11.55 5.82
N SER A 58 -9.69 -12.43 6.80
CA SER A 58 -9.15 -12.13 8.12
C SER A 58 -7.65 -11.85 8.08
N ALA A 59 -6.93 -12.47 7.16
CA ALA A 59 -5.49 -12.24 6.99
C ALA A 59 -5.22 -10.82 6.47
N VAL A 60 -6.04 -10.34 5.52
CA VAL A 60 -5.92 -8.97 5.00
C VAL A 60 -6.33 -7.97 6.09
N ASP A 61 -7.37 -8.24 6.85
CA ASP A 61 -7.79 -7.36 7.95
C ASP A 61 -6.69 -7.22 9.00
N ALA A 62 -6.02 -8.32 9.35
CA ALA A 62 -4.90 -8.31 10.29
C ALA A 62 -3.71 -7.50 9.74
N LEU A 63 -3.41 -7.64 8.45
CA LEU A 63 -2.36 -6.85 7.79
C LEU A 63 -2.68 -5.36 7.85
N ARG A 64 -3.91 -4.98 7.53
CA ARG A 64 -4.34 -3.58 7.56
C ARG A 64 -4.23 -2.99 8.95
N GLU A 65 -4.65 -3.73 9.97
CA GLU A 65 -4.54 -3.29 11.36
C GLU A 65 -3.08 -3.11 11.78
N SER A 66 -2.22 -4.04 11.42
CA SER A 66 -0.79 -3.97 11.69
C SER A 66 -0.13 -2.76 11.03
N ALA A 67 -0.46 -2.51 9.76
CA ALA A 67 0.05 -1.35 9.03
C ALA A 67 -0.40 -0.03 9.68
N PHE A 68 -1.67 0.05 10.08
CA PHE A 68 -2.21 1.22 10.79
C PHE A 68 -1.44 1.50 12.09
N LYS A 69 -1.31 0.48 12.93
CA LYS A 69 -0.65 0.62 14.24
C LYS A 69 0.81 1.02 14.10
N ARG A 70 1.53 0.38 13.17
CA ARG A 70 2.94 0.70 12.94
C ARG A 70 3.11 2.11 12.39
N ALA A 71 2.27 2.49 11.43
CA ALA A 71 2.29 3.85 10.87
C ALA A 71 1.98 4.89 11.94
N PHE A 72 1.05 4.60 12.87
CA PHE A 72 0.73 5.52 13.95
C PHE A 72 1.90 5.69 14.90
N ALA A 73 2.62 4.63 15.21
CA ALA A 73 3.82 4.71 16.04
C ALA A 73 4.88 5.64 15.44
N ILE A 74 4.94 5.69 14.10
CA ILE A 74 5.93 6.50 13.36
C ILE A 74 5.42 7.93 13.12
N THR A 75 4.19 8.09 12.61
CA THR A 75 3.70 9.38 12.10
C THR A 75 2.83 10.14 13.09
N ARG A 76 2.17 9.46 14.02
CA ARG A 76 1.18 10.03 14.95
C ARG A 76 0.00 10.69 14.24
N SER A 77 -0.22 10.41 12.96
CA SER A 77 -1.30 10.96 12.15
C SER A 77 -2.34 9.91 11.82
N PRO A 78 -3.55 9.94 12.42
CA PRO A 78 -4.61 8.98 12.10
C PRO A 78 -4.99 9.00 10.62
N ASP A 79 -4.99 10.18 9.98
CA ASP A 79 -5.34 10.31 8.57
C ASP A 79 -4.34 9.57 7.67
N VAL A 80 -3.05 9.76 7.91
CA VAL A 80 -1.99 9.04 7.19
C VAL A 80 -2.14 7.53 7.39
N CYS A 81 -2.38 7.11 8.64
CA CYS A 81 -2.54 5.70 8.99
C CYS A 81 -3.72 5.05 8.27
N GLY A 82 -4.83 5.77 8.15
CA GLY A 82 -6.01 5.30 7.40
C GLY A 82 -5.68 5.04 5.93
N TYR A 83 -5.01 5.98 5.28
CA TYR A 83 -4.59 5.82 3.88
C TYR A 83 -3.63 4.65 3.71
N ILE A 84 -2.65 4.51 4.59
CA ILE A 84 -1.69 3.41 4.53
C ILE A 84 -2.40 2.05 4.71
N SER A 85 -3.28 1.95 5.68
CA SER A 85 -4.09 0.74 5.89
C SER A 85 -4.89 0.38 4.64
N ASP A 86 -5.53 1.37 4.03
CA ASP A 86 -6.30 1.17 2.80
C ASP A 86 -5.41 0.73 1.64
N ASP A 87 -4.22 1.29 1.52
CA ASP A 87 -3.26 0.91 0.46
C ASP A 87 -2.82 -0.55 0.61
N PHE A 88 -2.48 -0.98 1.81
CA PHE A 88 -2.08 -2.38 2.05
C PHE A 88 -3.24 -3.33 1.80
N GLY A 89 -4.45 -2.94 2.16
CA GLY A 89 -5.66 -3.70 1.84
C GLY A 89 -5.86 -3.83 0.33
N LEU A 90 -5.70 -2.74 -0.41
CA LEU A 90 -5.85 -2.73 -1.87
C LEU A 90 -4.81 -3.64 -2.54
N ILE A 91 -3.56 -3.54 -2.13
CA ILE A 91 -2.47 -4.37 -2.69
C ILE A 91 -2.76 -5.86 -2.45
N ALA A 92 -3.12 -6.23 -1.23
CA ALA A 92 -3.39 -7.62 -0.86
C ALA A 92 -4.65 -8.15 -1.56
N ASP A 93 -5.72 -7.37 -1.59
CA ASP A 93 -6.97 -7.76 -2.25
C ASP A 93 -6.83 -7.86 -3.77
N ALA A 94 -6.04 -7.00 -4.39
CA ALA A 94 -5.74 -7.09 -5.81
C ALA A 94 -5.05 -8.42 -6.13
N ALA A 95 -4.10 -8.83 -5.30
CA ALA A 95 -3.44 -10.12 -5.47
C ALA A 95 -4.41 -11.28 -5.32
N ARG A 96 -5.31 -11.24 -4.34
CA ARG A 96 -6.36 -12.25 -4.14
C ARG A 96 -7.31 -12.30 -5.34
N ALA A 97 -7.59 -11.16 -5.93
CA ALA A 97 -8.49 -11.04 -7.09
C ALA A 97 -7.80 -11.39 -8.42
N GLY A 98 -6.48 -11.58 -8.42
CA GLY A 98 -5.73 -11.82 -9.65
C GLY A 98 -5.59 -10.58 -10.53
N VAL A 99 -5.67 -9.39 -9.94
CA VAL A 99 -5.52 -8.11 -10.65
C VAL A 99 -4.04 -7.71 -10.67
N SER A 100 -3.49 -7.52 -11.86
CA SER A 100 -2.15 -6.99 -12.09
C SER A 100 -2.26 -5.62 -12.74
N ASP A 101 -1.48 -4.64 -12.25
CA ASP A 101 -1.60 -3.27 -12.71
C ASP A 101 -0.29 -2.53 -12.43
N ALA A 102 0.20 -1.77 -13.41
CA ALA A 102 1.48 -1.08 -13.30
C ALA A 102 1.46 0.03 -12.24
N TRP A 103 0.33 0.74 -12.09
CA TRP A 103 0.20 1.76 -11.04
C TRP A 103 0.19 1.12 -9.65
N LEU A 104 -0.53 0.02 -9.49
CA LEU A 104 -0.56 -0.72 -8.23
C LEU A 104 0.83 -1.23 -7.85
N ALA A 105 1.60 -1.70 -8.83
CA ALA A 105 2.98 -2.11 -8.62
C ALA A 105 3.85 -0.93 -8.16
N ALA A 106 3.64 0.25 -8.73
CA ALA A 106 4.33 1.47 -8.30
C ALA A 106 3.95 1.89 -6.89
N LEU A 107 2.68 1.68 -6.49
CA LEU A 107 2.23 1.91 -5.12
C LEU A 107 3.01 1.02 -4.14
N ALA A 108 3.10 -0.27 -4.43
CA ALA A 108 3.86 -1.22 -3.62
C ALA A 108 5.35 -0.87 -3.60
N ALA A 109 5.93 -0.48 -4.73
CA ALA A 109 7.33 -0.10 -4.83
C ALA A 109 7.66 1.13 -3.97
N SER A 110 6.74 2.08 -3.85
CA SER A 110 6.91 3.24 -2.98
C SER A 110 7.09 2.80 -1.52
N TYR A 111 6.23 1.90 -1.04
CA TYR A 111 6.37 1.38 0.32
C TYR A 111 7.65 0.58 0.50
N ALA A 112 8.03 -0.23 -0.49
CA ALA A 112 9.28 -0.99 -0.45
C ALA A 112 10.51 -0.08 -0.37
N ALA A 113 10.41 1.14 -0.91
CA ALA A 113 11.47 2.14 -0.85
C ALA A 113 11.40 3.02 0.42
N GLY A 114 10.43 2.80 1.28
CA GLY A 114 10.28 3.59 2.52
C GLY A 114 9.58 4.93 2.33
N VAL A 115 8.89 5.13 1.22
CA VAL A 115 8.23 6.38 0.85
C VAL A 115 6.71 6.24 1.00
N LEU A 116 6.04 7.30 1.41
CA LEU A 116 4.58 7.38 1.37
C LEU A 116 4.16 7.76 -0.04
N PRO A 117 3.46 6.86 -0.77
CA PRO A 117 3.06 7.15 -2.15
C PRO A 117 2.05 8.30 -2.22
N HIS A 118 2.27 9.21 -3.16
CA HIS A 118 1.39 10.36 -3.40
C HIS A 118 1.71 10.95 -4.77
N GLY A 119 0.80 11.78 -5.29
CA GLY A 119 1.00 12.48 -6.54
C GLY A 119 0.98 11.55 -7.76
N GLU A 120 1.76 11.86 -8.76
CA GLU A 120 1.87 11.05 -9.97
C GLU A 120 2.89 9.93 -9.75
N LEU A 121 2.45 8.68 -9.88
CA LEU A 121 3.33 7.53 -9.81
C LEU A 121 3.60 7.00 -11.20
N PRO A 122 4.87 6.95 -11.65
CA PRO A 122 5.19 6.25 -12.89
C PRO A 122 4.94 4.75 -12.72
N GLY A 123 4.38 4.09 -13.73
CA GLY A 123 4.11 2.67 -13.64
C GLY A 123 5.39 1.86 -13.42
N ASP A 124 5.26 0.73 -12.72
CA ASP A 124 6.35 -0.22 -12.50
C ASP A 124 6.06 -1.48 -13.31
N SER A 125 7.05 -1.95 -14.06
CA SER A 125 6.92 -3.14 -14.91
C SER A 125 7.03 -4.44 -14.13
N ARG A 126 7.53 -4.39 -12.89
CA ARG A 126 7.62 -5.57 -12.02
C ARG A 126 6.24 -5.90 -11.44
N SER A 127 6.02 -7.17 -11.11
CA SER A 127 4.83 -7.54 -10.34
C SER A 127 4.97 -7.13 -8.89
N VAL A 128 3.84 -6.98 -8.20
CA VAL A 128 3.85 -6.73 -6.75
C VAL A 128 4.62 -7.83 -6.03
N SER A 129 4.41 -9.09 -6.42
CA SER A 129 5.12 -10.23 -5.81
C SER A 129 6.64 -10.11 -5.93
N GLU A 130 7.14 -9.67 -7.11
CA GLU A 130 8.56 -9.43 -7.29
C GLU A 130 9.08 -8.32 -6.38
N ILE A 131 8.34 -7.22 -6.31
CA ILE A 131 8.73 -6.04 -5.52
C ILE A 131 8.85 -6.39 -4.04
N VAL A 132 7.90 -7.14 -3.48
CA VAL A 132 7.90 -7.45 -2.05
C VAL A 132 8.66 -8.73 -1.70
N SER A 133 9.21 -9.44 -2.69
CA SER A 133 9.95 -10.69 -2.46
C SER A 133 11.20 -10.49 -1.59
N GLU A 134 11.78 -9.30 -1.59
CA GLU A 134 12.94 -8.98 -0.73
C GLU A 134 12.57 -8.94 0.76
N PHE A 135 11.28 -8.86 1.10
CA PHE A 135 10.80 -8.80 2.48
C PHE A 135 10.32 -10.17 3.00
N ARG A 136 10.91 -11.26 2.53
CA ARG A 136 10.57 -12.60 3.03
C ARG A 136 10.84 -12.67 4.53
N PRO A 137 9.89 -13.29 5.29
CA PRO A 137 10.10 -13.49 6.73
C PRO A 137 11.29 -14.38 7.04
#